data_3e7ec0a46a8229f6c5fbd9395b5f65aa
#
_entry.id   3e7ec0a46a8229f6c5fbd9395b5f65aa
#
_cell.length_a   1.000
_cell.length_b   1.000
_cell.length_c   1.000
_cell.angle_alpha   90.00
_cell.angle_beta   90.00
_cell.angle_gamma   90.00
#
_symmetry.space_group_name_H-M   'P 1'
#
loop_
_entity.id
_entity.type
_entity.pdbx_description
1 polymer ?
#
loop_
_entity_poly.entity_id
_entity_poly.type
_entity_poly.pdbx_seq_one_letter_code
_entity_poly.pdbx_strand_id
1 'polypeptide(L)'
;RDHRGVFGKSSGGYGALMMGLEHSEHFAGVASHAGDCYFEYCYGGDLPHAVDTLRAAGGLARWLATWRGHDRLAGTMFAAVNIVAMSAFYSPDPTAPCGFELPFSLDSGEARPEVLARWKRRDPVELVTAHAPALRSLRCLFFDCGDRDEYHLHHGARILHFRCEAASVPHVYQRFDDGHRSIGYRYKASLPLLTRALL
;
A
#
# COMPACT_ATOMS: atom_id res chain seq x y z
N ARG A 1 14.25 -20.71 1.05
CA ARG A 1 13.11 -20.14 1.75
C ARG A 1 13.45 -19.79 3.20
N ASP A 2 13.92 -20.75 3.97
CA ASP A 2 13.96 -20.71 5.44
C ASP A 2 14.88 -19.62 6.01
N HIS A 3 15.88 -19.19 5.27
CA HIS A 3 16.81 -18.12 5.66
C HIS A 3 16.57 -16.82 4.87
N ARG A 4 15.39 -16.63 4.27
CA ARG A 4 15.04 -15.41 3.55
C ARG A 4 13.88 -14.67 4.22
N GLY A 5 14.13 -13.41 4.54
CA GLY A 5 13.11 -12.48 5.00
C GLY A 5 13.02 -11.26 4.10
N VAL A 6 11.88 -10.64 4.09
CA VAL A 6 11.63 -9.37 3.39
C VAL A 6 11.05 -8.36 4.37
N PHE A 7 11.49 -7.12 4.25
CA PHE A 7 10.95 -6.03 5.06
C PHE A 7 10.94 -4.72 4.27
N GLY A 8 10.08 -3.83 4.69
CA GLY A 8 9.99 -2.52 4.05
C GLY A 8 9.13 -1.55 4.82
N LYS A 9 9.12 -0.30 4.34
CA LYS A 9 8.31 0.79 4.88
C LYS A 9 7.45 1.42 3.80
N SER A 10 6.24 1.89 4.16
CA SER A 10 5.33 2.56 3.22
C SER A 10 4.99 1.62 2.06
N SER A 11 5.07 2.05 0.81
CA SER A 11 4.90 1.17 -0.36
C SER A 11 5.87 -0.03 -0.37
N GLY A 12 7.07 0.10 0.22
CA GLY A 12 7.96 -1.04 0.47
C GLY A 12 7.43 -2.00 1.54
N GLY A 13 6.69 -1.49 2.53
CA GLY A 13 5.95 -2.29 3.52
C GLY A 13 4.79 -3.05 2.88
N TYR A 14 4.06 -2.40 1.98
CA TYR A 14 3.07 -3.05 1.12
C TYR A 14 3.71 -4.19 0.32
N GLY A 15 4.82 -3.91 -0.38
CA GLY A 15 5.55 -4.92 -1.14
C GLY A 15 5.97 -6.11 -0.28
N ALA A 16 6.44 -5.87 0.95
CA ALA A 16 6.79 -6.94 1.87
C ALA A 16 5.57 -7.80 2.26
N LEU A 17 4.41 -7.19 2.53
CA LEU A 17 3.15 -7.92 2.78
C LEU A 17 2.74 -8.76 1.57
N MET A 18 2.79 -8.21 0.37
CA MET A 18 2.45 -8.93 -0.86
C MET A 18 3.39 -10.12 -1.11
N MET A 19 4.69 -10.00 -0.79
CA MET A 19 5.61 -11.13 -0.84
C MET A 19 5.22 -12.25 0.13
N GLY A 20 4.71 -11.92 1.31
CA GLY A 20 4.18 -12.91 2.25
C GLY A 20 2.86 -13.53 1.81
N LEU A 21 1.98 -12.74 1.19
CA LEU A 21 0.67 -13.18 0.73
C LEU A 21 0.78 -14.06 -0.52
N GLU A 22 1.49 -13.62 -1.54
CA GLU A 22 1.48 -14.24 -2.88
C GLU A 22 2.72 -15.12 -3.15
N HIS A 23 3.82 -14.97 -2.36
CA HIS A 23 5.12 -15.62 -2.61
C HIS A 23 5.75 -16.22 -1.34
N SER A 24 4.94 -16.71 -0.42
CA SER A 24 5.40 -17.31 0.84
C SER A 24 6.32 -18.53 0.64
N GLU A 25 6.29 -19.16 -0.53
CA GLU A 25 7.22 -20.23 -0.92
C GLU A 25 8.67 -19.76 -1.01
N HIS A 26 8.91 -18.45 -1.13
CA HIS A 26 10.25 -17.86 -1.24
C HIS A 26 10.74 -17.24 0.06
N PHE A 27 9.86 -16.95 1.02
CA PHE A 27 10.19 -16.22 2.25
C PHE A 27 9.69 -16.97 3.49
N ALA A 28 10.47 -16.90 4.57
CA ALA A 28 10.08 -17.40 5.88
C ALA A 28 9.69 -16.29 6.86
N GLY A 29 10.09 -15.04 6.57
CA GLY A 29 9.79 -13.90 7.42
C GLY A 29 9.42 -12.64 6.64
N VAL A 30 8.44 -11.90 7.16
CA VAL A 30 7.93 -10.65 6.58
C VAL A 30 7.83 -9.59 7.67
N ALA A 31 8.31 -8.37 7.37
CA ALA A 31 8.05 -7.22 8.22
C ALA A 31 7.62 -5.99 7.41
N SER A 32 6.51 -5.37 7.81
CA SER A 32 5.93 -4.19 7.19
C SER A 32 5.85 -3.05 8.19
N HIS A 33 6.42 -1.91 7.85
CA HIS A 33 6.34 -0.68 8.64
C HIS A 33 5.49 0.35 7.90
N ALA A 34 4.35 0.72 8.48
CA ALA A 34 3.40 1.63 7.87
C ALA A 34 3.16 1.29 6.39
N GLY A 35 2.91 -0.01 6.09
CA GLY A 35 2.62 -0.48 4.73
C GLY A 35 1.23 -0.08 4.27
N ASP A 36 1.11 0.23 2.98
CA ASP A 36 -0.17 0.62 2.40
C ASP A 36 -1.17 -0.54 2.53
N CYS A 37 -2.29 -0.29 3.16
CA CYS A 37 -3.40 -1.23 3.29
C CYS A 37 -4.69 -0.49 3.67
N TYR A 38 -5.83 -1.09 3.39
CA TYR A 38 -7.16 -0.50 3.44
C TYR A 38 -7.25 0.73 2.53
N PHE A 39 -7.32 0.47 1.25
CA PHE A 39 -7.15 1.46 0.18
C PHE A 39 -8.19 2.57 0.20
N GLU A 40 -9.36 2.35 0.81
CA GLU A 40 -10.38 3.37 1.03
C GLU A 40 -9.85 4.57 1.84
N TYR A 41 -8.99 4.33 2.84
CA TYR A 41 -8.41 5.41 3.63
C TYR A 41 -7.04 5.82 3.14
N CYS A 42 -6.23 4.82 2.73
CA CYS A 42 -4.87 5.05 2.26
C CYS A 42 -4.82 5.98 1.04
N TYR A 43 -5.74 5.79 0.08
CA TYR A 43 -5.75 6.55 -1.18
C TYR A 43 -6.99 7.44 -1.33
N GLY A 44 -8.05 7.17 -0.57
CA GLY A 44 -9.33 7.87 -0.73
C GLY A 44 -9.24 9.37 -0.57
N GLY A 45 -8.41 9.84 0.36
CA GLY A 45 -8.19 11.28 0.59
C GLY A 45 -7.50 11.99 -0.59
N ASP A 46 -6.71 11.27 -1.39
CA ASP A 46 -5.99 11.84 -2.53
C ASP A 46 -6.87 11.96 -3.79
N LEU A 47 -7.98 11.21 -3.87
CA LEU A 47 -8.82 11.17 -5.08
C LEU A 47 -9.34 12.56 -5.50
N PRO A 48 -9.99 13.36 -4.62
CA PRO A 48 -10.47 14.69 -5.01
C PRO A 48 -9.35 15.61 -5.47
N HIS A 49 -8.21 15.59 -4.79
CA HIS A 49 -7.05 16.42 -5.14
C HIS A 49 -6.44 16.00 -6.49
N ALA A 50 -6.44 14.71 -6.80
CA ALA A 50 -6.00 14.21 -8.10
C ALA A 50 -6.96 14.64 -9.22
N VAL A 51 -8.27 14.55 -9.01
CA VAL A 51 -9.28 15.06 -9.97
C VAL A 51 -9.00 16.53 -10.30
N ASP A 52 -8.90 17.38 -9.27
CA ASP A 52 -8.71 18.82 -9.45
C ASP A 52 -7.40 19.14 -10.20
N THR A 53 -6.32 18.49 -9.80
CA THR A 53 -4.99 18.67 -10.41
C THR A 53 -4.98 18.25 -11.89
N LEU A 54 -5.55 17.11 -12.21
CA LEU A 54 -5.58 16.59 -13.59
C LEU A 54 -6.51 17.41 -14.47
N ARG A 55 -7.65 17.86 -13.95
CA ARG A 55 -8.57 18.77 -14.68
C ARG A 55 -7.91 20.11 -14.98
N ALA A 56 -7.28 20.73 -13.99
CA ALA A 56 -6.57 22.00 -14.16
C ALA A 56 -5.44 21.91 -15.21
N ALA A 57 -4.81 20.74 -15.34
CA ALA A 57 -3.79 20.50 -16.36
C ALA A 57 -4.36 20.25 -17.77
N GLY A 58 -5.68 20.13 -17.91
CA GLY A 58 -6.34 19.79 -19.18
C GLY A 58 -6.35 18.30 -19.51
N GLY A 59 -6.33 17.47 -18.48
CA GLY A 59 -6.46 16.01 -18.58
C GLY A 59 -5.17 15.24 -18.35
N LEU A 60 -5.33 13.92 -18.20
CA LEU A 60 -4.26 13.01 -17.83
C LEU A 60 -3.07 13.03 -18.82
N ALA A 61 -3.34 12.94 -20.12
CA ALA A 61 -2.28 12.90 -21.13
C ALA A 61 -1.43 14.17 -21.13
N ARG A 62 -2.07 15.34 -21.00
CA ARG A 62 -1.39 16.63 -20.93
C ARG A 62 -0.60 16.77 -19.63
N TRP A 63 -1.15 16.34 -18.52
CA TRP A 63 -0.45 16.31 -17.24
C TRP A 63 0.80 15.42 -17.30
N LEU A 64 0.70 14.20 -17.85
CA LEU A 64 1.83 13.28 -18.03
C LEU A 64 2.94 13.88 -18.90
N ALA A 65 2.60 14.70 -19.91
CA ALA A 65 3.59 15.36 -20.74
C ALA A 65 4.37 16.46 -20.00
N THR A 66 3.79 17.06 -18.97
CA THR A 66 4.35 18.24 -18.30
C THR A 66 4.94 17.96 -16.93
N TRP A 67 4.42 16.98 -16.18
CA TRP A 67 4.81 16.75 -14.77
C TRP A 67 6.31 16.44 -14.58
N ARG A 68 6.96 15.81 -15.57
CA ARG A 68 8.40 15.45 -15.54
C ARG A 68 9.33 16.67 -15.48
N GLY A 69 8.84 17.84 -15.80
CA GLY A 69 9.58 19.11 -15.70
C GLY A 69 9.60 19.74 -14.30
N HIS A 70 8.99 19.10 -13.30
CA HIS A 70 8.95 19.60 -11.94
C HIS A 70 10.04 19.00 -11.06
N ASP A 71 10.95 19.82 -10.56
CA ASP A 71 12.04 19.39 -9.67
C ASP A 71 11.55 19.02 -8.26
N ARG A 72 10.36 19.47 -7.87
CA ARG A 72 9.74 19.22 -6.56
C ARG A 72 8.25 18.98 -6.68
N LEU A 73 7.77 17.97 -5.97
CA LEU A 73 6.34 17.74 -5.77
C LEU A 73 5.87 18.57 -4.57
N ALA A 74 4.88 19.43 -4.77
CA ALA A 74 4.31 20.28 -3.73
C ALA A 74 2.80 20.12 -3.66
N GLY A 75 2.24 20.10 -2.44
CA GLY A 75 0.81 20.13 -2.20
C GLY A 75 0.02 19.06 -2.94
N THR A 76 -1.01 19.46 -3.64
CA THR A 76 -1.93 18.58 -4.38
C THR A 76 -1.29 17.83 -5.55
N MET A 77 -0.12 18.25 -6.02
CA MET A 77 0.62 17.54 -7.06
C MET A 77 1.05 16.15 -6.58
N PHE A 78 1.43 16.00 -5.30
CA PHE A 78 1.76 14.69 -4.73
C PHE A 78 0.57 13.72 -4.85
N ALA A 79 -0.65 14.18 -4.50
CA ALA A 79 -1.86 13.36 -4.61
C ALA A 79 -2.10 12.89 -6.06
N ALA A 80 -1.93 13.78 -7.04
CA ALA A 80 -2.08 13.42 -8.45
C ALA A 80 -1.03 12.38 -8.89
N VAL A 81 0.24 12.57 -8.52
CA VAL A 81 1.31 11.59 -8.82
C VAL A 81 1.01 10.25 -8.17
N ASN A 82 0.61 10.25 -6.90
CA ASN A 82 0.27 9.04 -6.16
C ASN A 82 -0.87 8.27 -6.86
N ILE A 83 -1.99 8.93 -7.12
CA ILE A 83 -3.15 8.27 -7.75
C ILE A 83 -2.84 7.81 -9.18
N VAL A 84 -2.09 8.58 -9.97
CA VAL A 84 -1.68 8.17 -11.31
C VAL A 84 -0.75 6.96 -11.28
N ALA A 85 0.23 6.93 -10.37
CA ALA A 85 1.13 5.79 -10.19
C ALA A 85 0.36 4.54 -9.75
N MET A 86 -0.57 4.68 -8.78
CA MET A 86 -1.41 3.58 -8.32
C MET A 86 -2.36 3.10 -9.42
N SER A 87 -2.89 4.00 -10.25
CA SER A 87 -3.70 3.65 -11.42
C SER A 87 -2.93 2.79 -12.42
N ALA A 88 -1.71 3.19 -12.73
CA ALA A 88 -0.84 2.41 -13.64
C ALA A 88 -0.52 1.02 -13.09
N PHE A 89 -0.43 0.87 -11.77
CA PHE A 89 -0.12 -0.40 -11.13
C PHE A 89 -1.35 -1.28 -10.88
N TYR A 90 -2.45 -0.71 -10.37
CA TYR A 90 -3.64 -1.49 -9.96
C TYR A 90 -4.70 -1.63 -11.05
N SER A 91 -4.71 -0.74 -12.03
CA SER A 91 -5.69 -0.74 -13.13
C SER A 91 -5.02 -0.56 -14.51
N PRO A 92 -3.96 -1.34 -14.85
CA PRO A 92 -3.39 -1.30 -16.19
C PRO A 92 -4.44 -1.71 -17.22
N ASP A 93 -4.48 -0.98 -18.33
CA ASP A 93 -5.32 -1.27 -19.50
C ASP A 93 -4.59 -0.79 -20.76
N PRO A 94 -4.04 -1.70 -21.57
CA PRO A 94 -3.35 -1.36 -22.81
C PRO A 94 -4.24 -0.64 -23.84
N THR A 95 -5.56 -0.74 -23.72
CA THR A 95 -6.51 -0.09 -24.63
C THR A 95 -6.83 1.34 -24.22
N ALA A 96 -6.55 1.71 -22.97
CA ALA A 96 -6.74 3.08 -22.50
C ALA A 96 -5.68 4.01 -23.09
N PRO A 97 -6.00 5.29 -23.38
CA PRO A 97 -5.08 6.24 -24.04
C PRO A 97 -3.72 6.41 -23.35
N CYS A 98 -3.66 6.23 -22.02
CA CYS A 98 -2.42 6.33 -21.24
C CYS A 98 -1.92 4.97 -20.70
N GLY A 99 -2.49 3.85 -21.17
CA GLY A 99 -2.11 2.50 -20.75
C GLY A 99 -2.70 2.04 -19.42
N PHE A 100 -3.55 2.83 -18.79
CA PHE A 100 -4.23 2.50 -17.54
C PHE A 100 -5.50 3.35 -17.36
N GLU A 101 -6.36 2.94 -16.44
CA GLU A 101 -7.60 3.65 -16.11
C GLU A 101 -7.51 4.34 -14.75
N LEU A 102 -8.01 5.58 -14.69
CA LEU A 102 -8.18 6.32 -13.44
C LEU A 102 -9.39 5.78 -12.64
N PRO A 103 -9.35 5.81 -11.29
CA PRO A 103 -10.45 5.36 -10.43
C PRO A 103 -11.62 6.36 -10.37
N PHE A 104 -11.63 7.36 -11.22
CA PHE A 104 -12.67 8.39 -11.33
C PHE A 104 -12.80 8.90 -12.78
N SER A 105 -13.94 9.49 -13.07
CA SER A 105 -14.17 10.26 -14.30
C SER A 105 -13.53 11.64 -14.18
N LEU A 106 -12.76 12.08 -15.18
CA LEU A 106 -12.25 13.45 -15.21
C LEU A 106 -13.34 14.48 -15.55
N ASP A 107 -14.42 14.08 -16.21
CA ASP A 107 -15.50 14.99 -16.58
C ASP A 107 -16.38 15.34 -15.37
N SER A 108 -16.81 14.34 -14.60
CA SER A 108 -17.71 14.53 -13.46
C SER A 108 -17.00 14.57 -12.10
N GLY A 109 -15.83 13.96 -11.99
CA GLY A 109 -15.16 13.66 -10.71
C GLY A 109 -15.72 12.42 -10.02
N GLU A 110 -16.73 11.77 -10.61
CA GLU A 110 -17.38 10.61 -10.01
C GLU A 110 -16.43 9.40 -9.94
N ALA A 111 -16.45 8.72 -8.79
CA ALA A 111 -15.68 7.49 -8.60
C ALA A 111 -16.15 6.39 -9.59
N ARG A 112 -15.22 5.57 -10.05
CA ARG A 112 -15.46 4.42 -10.93
C ARG A 112 -15.37 3.12 -10.12
N PRO A 113 -16.52 2.58 -9.64
CA PRO A 113 -16.52 1.43 -8.74
C PRO A 113 -15.84 0.19 -9.33
N GLU A 114 -15.94 -0.02 -10.64
CA GLU A 114 -15.32 -1.14 -11.34
C GLU A 114 -13.79 -1.05 -11.35
N VAL A 115 -13.22 0.15 -11.39
CA VAL A 115 -11.77 0.39 -11.31
C VAL A 115 -11.29 0.22 -9.86
N LEU A 116 -12.01 0.81 -8.91
CA LEU A 116 -11.72 0.66 -7.48
C LEU A 116 -11.82 -0.80 -7.02
N ALA A 117 -12.73 -1.58 -7.58
CA ALA A 117 -12.82 -3.01 -7.31
C ALA A 117 -11.56 -3.78 -7.79
N ARG A 118 -10.90 -3.33 -8.87
CA ARG A 118 -9.60 -3.89 -9.28
C ARG A 118 -8.50 -3.57 -8.27
N TRP A 119 -8.48 -2.33 -7.74
CA TRP A 119 -7.54 -1.93 -6.69
C TRP A 119 -7.72 -2.78 -5.43
N LYS A 120 -8.97 -2.95 -4.96
CA LYS A 120 -9.30 -3.78 -3.80
C LYS A 120 -8.78 -5.21 -3.89
N ARG A 121 -8.73 -5.79 -5.07
CA ARG A 121 -8.14 -7.14 -5.27
C ARG A 121 -6.64 -7.19 -5.00
N ARG A 122 -5.99 -6.05 -4.80
CA ARG A 122 -4.58 -5.92 -4.43
C ARG A 122 -4.37 -5.37 -3.02
N ASP A 123 -5.45 -5.13 -2.29
CA ASP A 123 -5.38 -4.63 -0.93
C ASP A 123 -5.04 -5.78 0.05
N PRO A 124 -3.95 -5.66 0.83
CA PRO A 124 -3.57 -6.69 1.79
C PRO A 124 -4.71 -7.11 2.74
N VAL A 125 -5.55 -6.16 3.19
CA VAL A 125 -6.66 -6.49 4.11
C VAL A 125 -7.74 -7.35 3.47
N GLU A 126 -7.95 -7.23 2.17
CA GLU A 126 -8.91 -8.06 1.43
C GLU A 126 -8.35 -9.46 1.12
N LEU A 127 -7.02 -9.57 1.03
CA LEU A 127 -6.33 -10.80 0.65
C LEU A 127 -6.11 -11.77 1.82
N VAL A 128 -6.08 -11.31 3.08
CA VAL A 128 -5.74 -12.13 4.25
C VAL A 128 -6.50 -13.44 4.29
N THR A 129 -7.82 -13.42 4.13
CA THR A 129 -8.66 -14.62 4.29
C THR A 129 -8.31 -15.68 3.25
N ALA A 130 -8.20 -15.28 1.99
CA ALA A 130 -7.88 -16.21 0.89
C ALA A 130 -6.43 -16.73 0.99
N HIS A 131 -5.50 -15.91 1.48
CA HIS A 131 -4.08 -16.24 1.61
C HIS A 131 -3.65 -16.64 3.04
N ALA A 132 -4.60 -16.91 3.94
CA ALA A 132 -4.29 -17.30 5.31
C ALA A 132 -3.36 -18.52 5.41
N PRO A 133 -3.47 -19.57 4.56
CA PRO A 133 -2.50 -20.67 4.58
C PRO A 133 -1.07 -20.21 4.27
N ALA A 134 -0.88 -19.31 3.30
CA ALA A 134 0.41 -18.74 2.96
C ALA A 134 1.01 -17.97 4.13
N LEU A 135 0.23 -17.07 4.73
CA LEU A 135 0.66 -16.29 5.89
C LEU A 135 0.97 -17.16 7.12
N ARG A 136 0.17 -18.22 7.39
CA ARG A 136 0.45 -19.18 8.47
C ARG A 136 1.72 -19.98 8.25
N SER A 137 2.20 -20.11 7.02
CA SER A 137 3.45 -20.80 6.72
C SER A 137 4.71 -19.98 7.05
N LEU A 138 4.55 -18.68 7.29
CA LEU A 138 5.64 -17.79 7.68
C LEU A 138 6.08 -18.11 9.13
N ARG A 139 7.38 -18.07 9.38
CA ARG A 139 7.95 -18.16 10.74
C ARG A 139 7.83 -16.83 11.50
N CYS A 140 7.74 -15.73 10.76
CA CYS A 140 7.55 -14.39 11.32
C CYS A 140 6.72 -13.55 10.36
N LEU A 141 5.61 -13.01 10.85
CA LEU A 141 4.87 -11.93 10.24
C LEU A 141 4.82 -10.78 11.25
N PHE A 142 5.44 -9.67 10.91
CA PHE A 142 5.46 -8.46 11.73
C PHE A 142 4.91 -7.30 10.93
N PHE A 143 4.06 -6.49 11.55
CA PHE A 143 3.71 -5.19 10.98
C PHE A 143 3.41 -4.17 12.07
N ASP A 144 3.72 -2.91 11.78
CA ASP A 144 3.44 -1.80 12.69
C ASP A 144 3.06 -0.52 11.95
N CYS A 145 2.46 0.41 12.67
CA CYS A 145 2.17 1.75 12.18
C CYS A 145 2.12 2.75 13.34
N GLY A 146 2.55 3.97 13.06
CA GLY A 146 2.42 5.08 14.00
C GLY A 146 0.97 5.54 14.13
N ASP A 147 0.53 5.84 15.36
CA ASP A 147 -0.87 6.21 15.64
C ASP A 147 -1.30 7.56 15.03
N ARG A 148 -0.33 8.38 14.61
CA ARG A 148 -0.54 9.69 13.96
C ARG A 148 -0.09 9.69 12.51
N ASP A 149 -0.12 8.51 11.84
CA ASP A 149 0.24 8.38 10.44
C ASP A 149 -0.60 9.32 9.56
N GLU A 150 0.04 10.22 8.82
CA GLU A 150 -0.58 11.29 8.03
C GLU A 150 -1.30 10.75 6.78
N TYR A 151 -1.01 9.52 6.38
CA TYR A 151 -1.68 8.81 5.29
C TYR A 151 -2.77 7.85 5.79
N HIS A 152 -3.13 7.93 7.09
CA HIS A 152 -4.17 7.10 7.72
C HIS A 152 -3.89 5.59 7.70
N LEU A 153 -2.63 5.17 7.47
CA LEU A 153 -2.24 3.76 7.38
C LEU A 153 -2.42 3.00 8.70
N HIS A 154 -2.44 3.71 9.84
CA HIS A 154 -2.73 3.12 11.16
C HIS A 154 -4.12 2.47 11.24
N HIS A 155 -5.10 2.98 10.48
CA HIS A 155 -6.41 2.31 10.37
C HIS A 155 -6.30 1.00 9.61
N GLY A 156 -5.62 1.02 8.45
CA GLY A 156 -5.38 -0.18 7.65
C GLY A 156 -4.60 -1.24 8.41
N ALA A 157 -3.53 -0.85 9.11
CA ALA A 157 -2.74 -1.77 9.95
C ALA A 157 -3.59 -2.41 11.07
N ARG A 158 -4.50 -1.66 11.70
CA ARG A 158 -5.43 -2.19 12.70
C ARG A 158 -6.44 -3.16 12.07
N ILE A 159 -6.98 -2.84 10.91
CA ILE A 159 -7.90 -3.72 10.19
C ILE A 159 -7.18 -5.01 9.77
N LEU A 160 -5.95 -4.91 9.26
CA LEU A 160 -5.11 -6.05 8.92
C LEU A 160 -4.90 -6.97 10.13
N HIS A 161 -4.61 -6.40 11.31
CA HIS A 161 -4.50 -7.15 12.57
C HIS A 161 -5.76 -7.96 12.86
N PHE A 162 -6.94 -7.34 12.87
CA PHE A 162 -8.18 -8.06 13.12
C PHE A 162 -8.52 -9.10 12.05
N ARG A 163 -8.17 -8.86 10.80
CA ARG A 163 -8.31 -9.86 9.73
C ARG A 163 -7.38 -11.07 9.96
N CYS A 164 -6.15 -10.82 10.38
CA CYS A 164 -5.20 -11.88 10.72
C CYS A 164 -5.67 -12.70 11.93
N GLU A 165 -6.19 -12.05 12.98
CA GLU A 165 -6.77 -12.74 14.14
C GLU A 165 -7.95 -13.63 13.73
N ALA A 166 -8.92 -13.08 12.98
CA ALA A 166 -10.08 -13.81 12.50
C ALA A 166 -9.71 -15.02 11.62
N ALA A 167 -8.62 -14.90 10.85
CA ALA A 167 -8.08 -15.98 10.02
C ALA A 167 -7.10 -16.91 10.75
N SER A 168 -6.88 -16.73 12.07
CA SER A 168 -5.91 -17.47 12.88
C SER A 168 -4.49 -17.45 12.26
N VAL A 169 -4.07 -16.29 11.76
CA VAL A 169 -2.72 -16.06 11.24
C VAL A 169 -1.83 -15.55 12.38
N PRO A 170 -0.79 -16.29 12.79
CA PRO A 170 0.17 -15.83 13.79
C PRO A 170 0.93 -14.59 13.30
N HIS A 171 0.92 -13.51 14.08
CA HIS A 171 1.61 -12.27 13.71
C HIS A 171 1.96 -11.44 14.94
N VAL A 172 2.85 -10.49 14.76
CA VAL A 172 3.19 -9.45 15.72
C VAL A 172 2.72 -8.12 15.17
N TYR A 173 1.75 -7.50 15.82
CA TYR A 173 1.29 -6.15 15.51
C TYR A 173 1.72 -5.18 16.58
N GLN A 174 2.30 -4.05 16.20
CA GLN A 174 2.68 -2.98 17.12
C GLN A 174 2.14 -1.63 16.68
N ARG A 175 1.84 -0.82 17.68
CA ARG A 175 1.49 0.60 17.53
C ARG A 175 2.54 1.43 18.25
N PHE A 176 2.79 2.64 17.77
CA PHE A 176 3.73 3.56 18.42
C PHE A 176 3.29 5.01 18.22
N ASP A 177 3.70 5.87 19.16
CA ASP A 177 3.30 7.27 19.20
C ASP A 177 4.16 8.12 18.26
N ASP A 178 3.92 8.00 16.93
CA ASP A 178 4.60 8.76 15.88
C ASP A 178 3.72 8.84 14.61
N GLY A 179 4.22 9.59 13.59
CA GLY A 179 3.63 9.70 12.26
C GLY A 179 4.18 8.68 11.27
N HIS A 180 4.11 9.02 9.98
CA HIS A 180 4.62 8.20 8.87
C HIS A 180 6.11 8.42 8.61
N ARG A 181 6.59 9.64 8.86
CA ARG A 181 7.93 10.08 8.44
C ARG A 181 8.99 9.72 9.47
N SER A 182 10.23 9.51 9.00
CA SER A 182 11.41 9.30 9.86
C SER A 182 11.32 8.11 10.83
N ILE A 183 10.47 7.12 10.56
CA ILE A 183 10.27 5.94 11.41
C ILE A 183 11.30 4.81 11.18
N GLY A 184 12.43 5.08 10.54
CA GLY A 184 13.49 4.08 10.30
C GLY A 184 14.00 3.41 11.59
N TYR A 185 13.87 4.07 12.75
CA TYR A 185 14.20 3.45 14.03
C TYR A 185 13.35 2.21 14.36
N ARG A 186 12.17 2.05 13.72
CA ARG A 186 11.30 0.89 13.90
C ARG A 186 11.90 -0.42 13.37
N TYR A 187 12.86 -0.36 12.48
CA TYR A 187 13.61 -1.55 12.08
C TYR A 187 14.28 -2.26 13.26
N LYS A 188 14.59 -1.53 14.35
CA LYS A 188 15.09 -2.14 15.60
C LYS A 188 14.06 -3.07 16.27
N ALA A 189 12.77 -2.90 16.01
CA ALA A 189 11.73 -3.78 16.53
C ALA A 189 11.56 -5.04 15.68
N SER A 190 11.61 -4.93 14.36
CA SER A 190 11.34 -6.04 13.45
C SER A 190 12.56 -6.91 13.13
N LEU A 191 13.75 -6.31 12.90
CA LEU A 191 14.93 -7.05 12.46
C LEU A 191 15.37 -8.16 13.45
N PRO A 192 15.36 -7.96 14.79
CA PRO A 192 15.67 -9.04 15.72
C PRO A 192 14.68 -10.21 15.66
N LEU A 193 13.37 -9.92 15.42
CA LEU A 193 12.34 -10.95 15.26
C LEU A 193 12.56 -11.75 13.98
N LEU A 194 12.78 -11.03 12.87
CA LEU A 194 13.11 -11.67 11.58
C LEU A 194 14.36 -12.53 11.70
N THR A 195 15.45 -12.01 12.27
CA THR A 195 16.71 -12.76 12.42
C THR A 195 16.50 -14.03 13.19
N ARG A 196 15.79 -14.00 14.33
CA ARG A 196 15.51 -15.21 15.12
C ARG A 196 14.68 -16.24 14.34
N ALA A 197 13.73 -15.78 13.54
CA ALA A 197 12.88 -16.66 12.74
C ALA A 197 13.61 -17.28 11.54
N LEU A 198 14.73 -16.69 11.10
CA LEU A 198 15.51 -17.14 9.95
C LEU A 198 16.74 -17.98 10.31
N LEU A 199 17.10 -18.04 11.59
CA LEU A 199 18.14 -18.93 12.13
C LEU A 199 17.54 -20.29 12.47
#